data_8f5bc7e2064d767d2c92f2f31493b828
#
_entry.id   8f5bc7e2064d767d2c92f2f31493b828
#
_cell.length_a   1.000
_cell.length_b   1.000
_cell.length_c   1.000
_cell.angle_alpha   90.00
_cell.angle_beta   90.00
_cell.angle_gamma   90.00
#
_symmetry.space_group_name_H-M   'P 1'
#
loop_
_entity.id
_entity.type
_entity.pdbx_description
1 polymer ?
#
loop_
_entity_poly.entity_id
_entity_poly.type
_entity_poly.pdbx_seq_one_letter_code
_entity_poly.pdbx_strand_id
1 'polypeptide(L)'
;MNLNIRVPVSAVLGLGLILSACTYHGALRDDFYKSKSEVGQKYPYKVAVLVDDHTKSVTFEVPPAFGMDVNFYQATSKALQQELQTAFEQVFVVETKAKAKDYDILALANVDVVSNASLGATPSYEIKLDLVLKDIRGGVVLAKESQSKRVPDNRASSGQFWACNLLQAFSLFLLSPIATPCMTDAIGDVIMEEVEKEMPHMVQALVADVQTDGRVAAYIKGGAGGQAVASVSVVPTPTSDVDTVLTIVPPRKRPAYAVVVGIEQYRQGLPKADFADHDARIMRDYLVKGLGYQEENVVLLSNDRATKTDMEKYFEKWLVNRVDQGDSVFVYFSGHGAPNPKTGEAYIVPYDGDPAYIDTTGYPLKRLYEQLAKLPAKEVVVLLDSCFSGAGGRSVLAKGARPMGLSSEKAMVAGGKTIVMAASSGDQISSTYTTKSHGLLTYFFLKGLQGEGDQNKDGVIEIGELFNYVKPQVERVARREYNNEQAPQLLGQEDMLKKGIRLVESSKP
;
A
#
# COMPACT_ATOMS: atom_id res chain seq x y z
N MET A 1 47.85 -21.48 -28.71
CA MET A 1 46.99 -22.62 -28.42
C MET A 1 45.79 -22.08 -27.63
N ASN A 2 44.73 -21.66 -28.35
CA ASN A 2 43.55 -21.07 -27.74
C ASN A 2 42.59 -22.20 -27.33
N LEU A 3 42.47 -22.44 -26.04
CA LEU A 3 41.51 -23.38 -25.48
C LEU A 3 40.18 -22.67 -25.31
N ASN A 4 39.25 -22.84 -26.25
CA ASN A 4 37.85 -22.45 -26.12
C ASN A 4 37.13 -23.49 -25.27
N ILE A 5 37.02 -23.26 -23.95
CA ILE A 5 36.18 -24.05 -23.06
C ILE A 5 34.75 -23.52 -23.22
N ARG A 6 33.92 -24.21 -23.99
CA ARG A 6 32.46 -24.00 -24.00
C ARG A 6 31.89 -24.71 -22.79
N VAL A 7 31.55 -23.95 -21.74
CA VAL A 7 30.75 -24.46 -20.64
C VAL A 7 29.32 -24.67 -21.14
N PRO A 8 28.73 -25.86 -21.02
CA PRO A 8 27.35 -26.08 -21.47
C PRO A 8 26.37 -25.27 -20.59
N VAL A 9 25.38 -24.63 -21.24
CA VAL A 9 24.33 -23.81 -20.60
C VAL A 9 23.57 -24.56 -19.50
N SER A 10 23.53 -25.90 -19.57
CA SER A 10 22.95 -26.77 -18.54
C SER A 10 23.67 -26.74 -17.20
N ALA A 11 24.97 -26.41 -17.17
CA ALA A 11 25.72 -26.31 -15.90
C ALA A 11 25.41 -25.00 -15.14
N VAL A 12 25.08 -23.92 -15.86
CA VAL A 12 24.69 -22.62 -15.26
C VAL A 12 23.29 -22.67 -14.67
N LEU A 13 22.36 -23.40 -15.32
CA LEU A 13 20.99 -23.62 -14.83
C LEU A 13 20.95 -24.53 -13.58
N GLY A 14 21.88 -25.49 -13.48
CA GLY A 14 21.98 -26.35 -12.29
C GLY A 14 22.50 -25.64 -11.03
N LEU A 15 23.39 -24.64 -11.19
CA LEU A 15 23.89 -23.85 -10.06
C LEU A 15 22.82 -22.89 -9.50
N GLY A 16 21.97 -22.31 -10.35
CA GLY A 16 20.87 -21.44 -9.91
C GLY A 16 19.80 -22.16 -9.09
N LEU A 17 19.56 -23.45 -9.38
CA LEU A 17 18.58 -24.27 -8.66
C LEU A 17 19.08 -24.75 -7.27
N ILE A 18 20.39 -24.88 -7.07
CA ILE A 18 20.96 -25.28 -5.78
C ILE A 18 21.02 -24.11 -4.81
N LEU A 19 21.24 -22.87 -5.31
CA LEU A 19 21.27 -21.65 -4.49
C LEU A 19 19.88 -21.23 -3.98
N SER A 20 18.80 -21.57 -4.70
CA SER A 20 17.43 -21.24 -4.29
C SER A 20 16.91 -22.02 -3.07
N ALA A 21 17.64 -23.00 -2.58
CA ALA A 21 17.30 -23.81 -1.40
C ALA A 21 18.04 -23.37 -0.12
N CYS A 22 18.95 -22.38 -0.19
CA CYS A 22 19.68 -21.89 0.96
C CYS A 22 18.97 -20.66 1.55
N THR A 23 18.67 -20.71 2.85
CA THR A 23 18.12 -19.60 3.61
C THR A 23 19.05 -19.27 4.77
N TYR A 24 19.42 -18.01 4.92
CA TYR A 24 20.10 -17.51 6.11
C TYR A 24 19.05 -17.28 7.22
N HIS A 25 19.31 -17.79 8.42
CA HIS A 25 18.49 -17.54 9.59
C HIS A 25 19.26 -16.66 10.56
N GLY A 26 18.79 -15.44 10.77
CA GLY A 26 19.41 -14.46 11.63
C GLY A 26 18.47 -13.91 12.69
N ALA A 27 19.04 -13.26 13.69
CA ALA A 27 18.32 -12.49 14.67
C ALA A 27 19.13 -11.25 15.04
N LEU A 28 18.45 -10.13 15.29
CA LEU A 28 19.10 -8.95 15.87
C LEU A 28 19.60 -9.29 17.28
N ARG A 29 20.78 -8.80 17.62
CA ARG A 29 21.34 -8.98 18.98
C ARG A 29 20.52 -8.19 19.99
N ASP A 30 20.27 -8.75 21.15
CA ASP A 30 19.47 -8.15 22.21
C ASP A 30 20.07 -6.85 22.78
N ASP A 31 21.36 -6.62 22.60
CA ASP A 31 22.11 -5.47 23.11
C ASP A 31 22.44 -4.41 22.04
N PHE A 32 21.89 -4.54 20.82
CA PHE A 32 22.14 -3.61 19.73
C PHE A 32 21.70 -2.18 20.06
N TYR A 33 20.68 -2.04 20.95
CA TYR A 33 20.07 -0.76 21.27
C TYR A 33 20.39 -0.31 22.70
N LYS A 34 20.82 0.95 22.82
CA LYS A 34 20.87 1.67 24.10
C LYS A 34 20.32 3.07 23.83
N SER A 35 19.24 3.44 24.53
CA SER A 35 18.69 4.79 24.41
C SER A 35 19.73 5.83 24.82
N LYS A 36 19.88 6.86 23.97
CA LYS A 36 20.71 8.05 24.22
C LYS A 36 19.86 9.28 24.41
N SER A 37 18.53 9.14 24.39
CA SER A 37 17.59 10.24 24.51
C SER A 37 17.62 10.80 25.92
N GLU A 38 17.64 12.14 26.05
CA GLU A 38 17.52 12.81 27.34
C GLU A 38 16.14 12.54 27.95
N VAL A 39 16.11 12.15 29.22
CA VAL A 39 14.86 11.88 29.93
C VAL A 39 14.23 13.20 30.32
N GLY A 40 13.16 13.57 29.62
CA GLY A 40 12.32 14.71 29.95
C GLY A 40 11.29 14.41 31.08
N GLN A 41 10.30 15.25 31.21
CA GLN A 41 9.16 14.98 32.10
C GLN A 41 8.38 13.78 31.58
N LYS A 42 8.30 12.70 32.39
CA LYS A 42 7.58 11.48 32.03
C LYS A 42 6.09 11.63 32.27
N TYR A 43 5.32 11.02 31.40
CA TYR A 43 3.86 11.00 31.50
C TYR A 43 3.39 9.79 32.30
N PRO A 44 2.39 9.95 33.21
CA PRO A 44 1.96 8.90 34.15
C PRO A 44 1.00 7.90 33.51
N TYR A 45 1.37 7.37 32.31
CA TYR A 45 0.59 6.37 31.58
C TYR A 45 1.30 5.04 31.55
N LYS A 46 0.48 3.97 31.58
CA LYS A 46 0.93 2.60 31.37
C LYS A 46 0.85 2.24 29.89
N VAL A 47 1.98 1.99 29.26
CA VAL A 47 2.07 1.63 27.85
C VAL A 47 2.38 0.14 27.71
N ALA A 48 1.54 -0.59 26.96
CA ALA A 48 1.81 -1.94 26.52
C ALA A 48 2.44 -1.90 25.14
N VAL A 49 3.64 -2.44 24.97
CA VAL A 49 4.31 -2.61 23.67
C VAL A 49 4.00 -4.00 23.14
N LEU A 50 3.36 -4.07 22.00
CA LEU A 50 3.06 -5.31 21.29
C LEU A 50 3.70 -5.23 19.89
N VAL A 51 4.69 -6.06 19.66
CA VAL A 51 5.30 -6.23 18.34
C VAL A 51 4.56 -7.34 17.61
N ASP A 52 4.29 -7.15 16.32
CA ASP A 52 3.55 -8.13 15.52
C ASP A 52 4.34 -9.45 15.42
N ASP A 53 3.63 -10.57 15.48
CA ASP A 53 4.24 -11.92 15.38
C ASP A 53 4.94 -12.15 14.03
N HIS A 54 4.54 -11.43 12.98
CA HIS A 54 5.25 -11.44 11.70
C HIS A 54 6.73 -11.06 11.86
N THR A 55 7.09 -10.20 12.80
CA THR A 55 8.49 -9.79 13.04
C THR A 55 9.38 -10.90 13.61
N LYS A 56 8.81 -12.02 14.01
CA LYS A 56 9.58 -13.22 14.43
C LYS A 56 10.26 -13.94 13.28
N SER A 57 9.74 -13.77 12.07
CA SER A 57 10.28 -14.38 10.85
C SER A 57 9.96 -13.45 9.67
N VAL A 58 10.82 -12.45 9.48
CA VAL A 58 10.74 -11.55 8.32
C VAL A 58 11.60 -12.13 7.20
N THR A 59 10.94 -12.59 6.15
CA THR A 59 11.61 -13.25 5.03
C THR A 59 11.75 -12.34 3.84
N PHE A 60 12.94 -12.28 3.24
CA PHE A 60 13.19 -11.52 2.01
C PHE A 60 14.27 -12.19 1.15
N GLU A 61 14.24 -11.90 -0.15
CA GLU A 61 15.19 -12.47 -1.10
C GLU A 61 16.45 -11.61 -1.22
N VAL A 62 17.61 -12.27 -1.24
CA VAL A 62 18.92 -11.68 -1.50
C VAL A 62 19.44 -12.15 -2.84
N PRO A 63 19.60 -11.28 -3.85
CA PRO A 63 20.16 -11.66 -5.12
C PRO A 63 21.61 -12.14 -5.02
N PRO A 64 22.07 -13.16 -5.79
CA PRO A 64 21.35 -13.72 -6.95
C PRO A 64 20.34 -14.82 -6.63
N ALA A 65 20.32 -15.47 -5.46
CA ALA A 65 19.33 -16.52 -5.21
C ALA A 65 19.38 -17.20 -3.82
N PHE A 66 19.38 -16.47 -2.72
CA PHE A 66 19.07 -17.10 -1.41
C PHE A 66 18.07 -16.26 -0.63
N GLY A 67 17.35 -16.89 0.29
CA GLY A 67 16.42 -16.20 1.20
C GLY A 67 17.12 -15.80 2.50
N MET A 68 16.66 -14.72 3.11
CA MET A 68 16.94 -14.38 4.50
C MET A 68 15.65 -14.53 5.31
N ASP A 69 15.77 -15.10 6.49
CA ASP A 69 14.74 -15.18 7.51
C ASP A 69 15.30 -14.57 8.79
N VAL A 70 14.81 -13.41 9.17
CA VAL A 70 15.37 -12.61 10.27
C VAL A 70 14.35 -12.38 11.35
N ASN A 71 14.74 -12.70 12.59
CA ASN A 71 13.95 -12.42 13.78
C ASN A 71 14.27 -11.03 14.33
N PHE A 72 13.36 -10.09 14.16
CA PHE A 72 13.43 -8.72 14.70
C PHE A 72 12.68 -8.56 16.03
N TYR A 73 11.89 -9.55 16.45
CA TYR A 73 10.87 -9.41 17.50
C TYR A 73 11.44 -8.97 18.85
N GLN A 74 12.40 -9.71 19.40
CA GLN A 74 12.91 -9.45 20.75
C GLN A 74 13.68 -8.12 20.80
N ALA A 75 14.55 -7.90 19.84
CA ALA A 75 15.37 -6.70 19.77
C ALA A 75 14.51 -5.43 19.58
N THR A 76 13.53 -5.46 18.68
CA THR A 76 12.60 -4.35 18.46
C THR A 76 11.71 -4.08 19.69
N SER A 77 11.21 -5.13 20.31
CA SER A 77 10.40 -5.02 21.55
C SER A 77 11.17 -4.32 22.65
N LYS A 78 12.42 -4.72 22.88
CA LYS A 78 13.30 -4.16 23.90
C LYS A 78 13.72 -2.71 23.59
N ALA A 79 14.04 -2.43 22.34
CA ALA A 79 14.41 -1.09 21.90
C ALA A 79 13.25 -0.10 22.04
N LEU A 80 12.05 -0.45 21.61
CA LEU A 80 10.85 0.35 21.78
C LEU A 80 10.49 0.55 23.24
N GLN A 81 10.61 -0.50 24.07
CA GLN A 81 10.40 -0.38 25.52
C GLN A 81 11.35 0.64 26.12
N GLN A 82 12.65 0.56 25.83
CA GLN A 82 13.65 1.48 26.39
C GLN A 82 13.42 2.92 25.91
N GLU A 83 13.11 3.13 24.64
CA GLU A 83 12.93 4.47 24.13
C GLU A 83 11.61 5.09 24.58
N LEU A 84 10.51 4.35 24.62
CA LEU A 84 9.23 4.83 25.18
C LEU A 84 9.29 5.11 26.66
N GLN A 85 10.20 4.47 27.42
CA GLN A 85 10.46 4.79 28.83
C GLN A 85 11.07 6.17 29.05
N THR A 86 11.56 6.84 28.00
CA THR A 86 11.99 8.24 28.08
C THR A 86 10.79 9.19 28.20
N ALA A 87 9.64 8.81 27.65
CA ALA A 87 8.41 9.60 27.61
C ALA A 87 7.34 9.16 28.62
N PHE A 88 7.27 7.87 28.97
CA PHE A 88 6.23 7.30 29.82
C PHE A 88 6.81 6.65 31.08
N GLU A 89 6.06 6.72 32.19
CA GLU A 89 6.53 6.18 33.47
C GLU A 89 6.61 4.65 33.49
N GLN A 90 5.64 3.99 32.85
CA GLN A 90 5.52 2.53 32.86
C GLN A 90 5.35 2.00 31.43
N VAL A 91 6.32 1.25 30.95
CA VAL A 91 6.31 0.63 29.61
C VAL A 91 6.67 -0.84 29.74
N PHE A 92 5.78 -1.71 29.24
CA PHE A 92 5.95 -3.17 29.34
C PHE A 92 5.72 -3.82 27.95
N VAL A 93 6.50 -4.82 27.63
CA VAL A 93 6.27 -5.67 26.47
C VAL A 93 5.21 -6.70 26.82
N VAL A 94 4.22 -6.86 25.93
CA VAL A 94 3.15 -7.85 26.05
C VAL A 94 3.12 -8.75 24.82
N GLU A 95 2.77 -10.03 25.02
CA GLU A 95 2.76 -11.00 23.92
C GLU A 95 1.44 -11.00 23.12
N THR A 96 0.37 -10.48 23.69
CA THR A 96 -0.95 -10.49 23.04
C THR A 96 -1.76 -9.24 23.41
N LYS A 97 -2.69 -8.84 22.53
CA LYS A 97 -3.65 -7.75 22.80
C LYS A 97 -4.49 -8.01 24.05
N ALA A 98 -4.77 -9.27 24.41
CA ALA A 98 -5.53 -9.62 25.59
C ALA A 98 -4.82 -9.25 26.90
N LYS A 99 -3.48 -9.33 26.92
CA LYS A 99 -2.63 -8.93 28.06
C LYS A 99 -2.50 -7.42 28.21
N ALA A 100 -2.91 -6.64 27.21
CA ALA A 100 -2.82 -5.18 27.24
C ALA A 100 -4.01 -4.47 27.90
N LYS A 101 -5.04 -5.19 28.35
CA LYS A 101 -6.31 -4.60 28.87
C LYS A 101 -6.14 -3.70 30.10
N ASP A 102 -5.10 -3.96 30.90
CA ASP A 102 -4.85 -3.21 32.15
C ASP A 102 -3.91 -1.99 31.95
N TYR A 103 -3.67 -1.63 30.69
CA TYR A 103 -2.84 -0.50 30.29
C TYR A 103 -3.68 0.64 29.76
N ASP A 104 -3.10 1.83 29.68
CA ASP A 104 -3.77 3.01 29.14
C ASP A 104 -3.57 3.11 27.63
N ILE A 105 -2.36 2.84 27.16
CA ILE A 105 -1.94 2.95 25.76
C ILE A 105 -1.39 1.61 25.26
N LEU A 106 -1.79 1.24 24.05
CA LEU A 106 -1.23 0.12 23.31
C LEU A 106 -0.34 0.65 22.18
N ALA A 107 0.95 0.34 22.23
CA ALA A 107 1.93 0.60 21.18
C ALA A 107 2.09 -0.65 20.32
N LEU A 108 1.55 -0.63 19.11
CA LEU A 108 1.64 -1.71 18.15
C LEU A 108 2.79 -1.41 17.18
N ALA A 109 3.75 -2.32 17.08
CA ALA A 109 4.87 -2.16 16.17
C ALA A 109 4.99 -3.33 15.17
N ASN A 110 5.48 -3.02 13.98
CA ASN A 110 5.78 -3.98 12.92
C ASN A 110 7.10 -3.62 12.25
N VAL A 111 7.90 -4.63 11.90
CA VAL A 111 9.11 -4.48 11.08
C VAL A 111 8.93 -5.23 9.79
N ASP A 112 9.28 -4.61 8.69
CA ASP A 112 9.25 -5.20 7.35
C ASP A 112 10.57 -4.91 6.62
N VAL A 113 10.96 -5.79 5.71
CA VAL A 113 12.16 -5.61 4.88
C VAL A 113 11.81 -5.88 3.42
N VAL A 114 12.08 -4.90 2.57
CA VAL A 114 11.85 -5.00 1.12
C VAL A 114 13.19 -5.02 0.41
N SER A 115 13.42 -6.05 -0.39
CA SER A 115 14.58 -6.16 -1.27
C SER A 115 14.37 -5.34 -2.55
N ASN A 116 15.28 -4.40 -2.82
CA ASN A 116 15.30 -3.59 -4.04
C ASN A 116 16.44 -4.05 -4.95
N ALA A 117 16.19 -5.08 -5.76
CA ALA A 117 17.12 -5.62 -6.73
C ALA A 117 16.72 -5.19 -8.14
N SER A 118 17.37 -4.18 -8.70
CA SER A 118 17.27 -3.83 -10.12
C SER A 118 18.44 -4.41 -10.91
N LEU A 119 18.20 -4.92 -12.11
CA LEU A 119 19.27 -5.41 -13.00
C LEU A 119 20.29 -4.28 -13.26
N GLY A 120 21.54 -4.49 -12.82
CA GLY A 120 22.65 -3.55 -13.04
C GLY A 120 22.84 -2.50 -11.94
N ALA A 121 22.01 -2.47 -10.89
CA ALA A 121 22.22 -1.64 -9.71
C ALA A 121 22.78 -2.46 -8.55
N THR A 122 23.48 -1.79 -7.61
CA THR A 122 23.88 -2.41 -6.35
C THR A 122 22.61 -2.78 -5.57
N PRO A 123 22.42 -4.05 -5.16
CA PRO A 123 21.28 -4.44 -4.35
C PRO A 123 21.19 -3.60 -3.08
N SER A 124 20.00 -3.30 -2.65
CA SER A 124 19.75 -2.59 -1.40
C SER A 124 18.49 -3.12 -0.75
N TYR A 125 18.41 -3.00 0.57
CA TYR A 125 17.26 -3.43 1.38
C TYR A 125 16.66 -2.21 2.03
N GLU A 126 15.34 -2.10 1.98
CA GLU A 126 14.60 -1.05 2.69
C GLU A 126 13.96 -1.67 3.92
N ILE A 127 14.45 -1.28 5.10
CA ILE A 127 13.87 -1.66 6.38
C ILE A 127 12.79 -0.65 6.69
N LYS A 128 11.61 -1.12 7.08
CA LYS A 128 10.49 -0.30 7.48
C LYS A 128 10.07 -0.67 8.90
N LEU A 129 9.96 0.34 9.77
CA LEU A 129 9.49 0.21 11.13
C LEU A 129 8.25 1.08 11.31
N ASP A 130 7.11 0.44 11.59
CA ASP A 130 5.84 1.10 11.82
C ASP A 130 5.48 1.05 13.31
N LEU A 131 4.94 2.14 13.87
CA LEU A 131 4.45 2.23 15.23
C LEU A 131 3.08 2.90 15.27
N VAL A 132 2.12 2.26 15.91
CA VAL A 132 0.77 2.81 16.12
C VAL A 132 0.47 2.83 17.60
N LEU A 133 0.25 4.02 18.16
CA LEU A 133 -0.24 4.18 19.54
C LEU A 133 -1.76 4.29 19.55
N LYS A 134 -2.40 3.49 20.40
CA LYS A 134 -3.85 3.51 20.60
C LYS A 134 -4.20 3.65 22.07
N ASP A 135 -5.18 4.49 22.38
CA ASP A 135 -5.87 4.43 23.65
C ASP A 135 -6.66 3.12 23.76
N ILE A 136 -6.43 2.35 24.83
CA ILE A 136 -7.06 1.03 25.00
C ILE A 136 -8.54 1.17 25.35
N ARG A 137 -8.93 2.20 26.10
CA ARG A 137 -10.30 2.39 26.60
C ARG A 137 -11.25 2.91 25.53
N GLY A 138 -10.80 3.92 24.77
CA GLY A 138 -11.60 4.54 23.71
C GLY A 138 -11.35 3.97 22.32
N GLY A 139 -10.32 3.13 22.12
CA GLY A 139 -9.95 2.56 20.83
C GLY A 139 -9.40 3.59 19.84
N VAL A 140 -9.13 4.82 20.27
CA VAL A 140 -8.69 5.93 19.44
C VAL A 140 -7.21 5.77 19.11
N VAL A 141 -6.85 5.98 17.85
CA VAL A 141 -5.44 6.03 17.41
C VAL A 141 -4.86 7.39 17.81
N LEU A 142 -3.89 7.37 18.73
CA LEU A 142 -3.20 8.56 19.21
C LEU A 142 -2.07 9.01 18.29
N ALA A 143 -1.33 8.06 17.73
CA ALA A 143 -0.28 8.31 16.73
C ALA A 143 -0.15 7.13 15.78
N LYS A 144 0.28 7.39 14.56
CA LYS A 144 0.69 6.38 13.58
C LYS A 144 1.91 6.93 12.86
N GLU A 145 3.08 6.40 13.19
CA GLU A 145 4.36 6.85 12.65
C GLU A 145 5.06 5.70 11.94
N SER A 146 5.86 6.03 10.93
CA SER A 146 6.60 5.06 10.14
C SER A 146 7.97 5.63 9.79
N GLN A 147 8.99 4.83 10.02
CA GLN A 147 10.36 5.13 9.61
C GLN A 147 10.82 4.09 8.60
N SER A 148 11.49 4.52 7.54
CA SER A 148 12.13 3.61 6.59
C SER A 148 13.58 4.00 6.35
N LYS A 149 14.43 2.99 6.16
CA LYS A 149 15.84 3.18 5.89
C LYS A 149 16.33 2.22 4.83
N ARG A 150 16.99 2.75 3.81
CA ARG A 150 17.65 1.94 2.80
C ARG A 150 19.04 1.55 3.30
N VAL A 151 19.28 0.25 3.36
CA VAL A 151 20.55 -0.36 3.73
C VAL A 151 21.23 -0.86 2.44
N PRO A 152 22.43 -0.36 2.11
CA PRO A 152 23.16 -0.82 0.93
C PRO A 152 23.72 -2.23 1.17
N ASP A 153 23.80 -3.01 0.11
CA ASP A 153 24.45 -4.30 0.13
C ASP A 153 25.98 -4.14 0.01
N ASN A 154 26.65 -4.12 1.13
CA ASN A 154 28.09 -3.88 1.22
C ASN A 154 28.93 -5.18 1.16
N ARG A 155 28.35 -6.31 0.66
CA ARG A 155 29.03 -7.61 0.61
C ARG A 155 30.42 -7.56 -0.02
N ALA A 156 30.64 -6.71 -1.02
CA ALA A 156 31.92 -6.59 -1.70
C ALA A 156 33.05 -6.06 -0.81
N SER A 157 32.76 -5.43 0.34
CA SER A 157 33.75 -4.95 1.32
C SER A 157 34.14 -6.00 2.36
N SER A 158 33.41 -7.12 2.44
CA SER A 158 33.65 -8.16 3.45
C SER A 158 34.80 -9.09 3.04
N GLY A 159 35.80 -9.19 3.91
CA GLY A 159 36.89 -10.15 3.74
C GLY A 159 36.41 -11.61 3.80
N GLN A 160 35.38 -11.90 4.60
CA GLN A 160 34.76 -13.20 4.72
C GLN A 160 34.03 -13.61 3.43
N PHE A 161 33.33 -12.67 2.81
CA PHE A 161 32.70 -12.86 1.49
C PHE A 161 33.73 -13.28 0.43
N TRP A 162 34.88 -12.58 0.37
CA TRP A 162 35.96 -12.93 -0.56
C TRP A 162 36.62 -14.26 -0.24
N ALA A 163 36.80 -14.60 1.04
CA ALA A 163 37.32 -15.90 1.44
C ALA A 163 36.38 -17.04 1.02
N CYS A 164 35.08 -16.87 1.19
CA CYS A 164 34.07 -17.85 0.75
C CYS A 164 34.00 -17.96 -0.78
N ASN A 165 34.14 -16.87 -1.52
CA ASN A 165 34.24 -16.90 -2.99
C ASN A 165 35.47 -17.67 -3.48
N LEU A 166 36.61 -17.50 -2.84
CA LEU A 166 37.83 -18.26 -3.15
C LEU A 166 37.61 -19.75 -2.87
N LEU A 167 37.02 -20.12 -1.71
CA LEU A 167 36.66 -21.49 -1.39
C LEU A 167 35.70 -22.12 -2.40
N GLN A 168 34.72 -21.33 -2.91
CA GLN A 168 33.80 -21.79 -3.93
C GLN A 168 34.49 -21.98 -5.29
N ALA A 169 35.42 -21.12 -5.66
CA ALA A 169 36.23 -21.29 -6.88
C ALA A 169 37.09 -22.56 -6.79
N PHE A 170 37.65 -22.86 -5.63
CA PHE A 170 38.37 -24.14 -5.40
C PHE A 170 37.42 -25.32 -5.33
N SER A 171 36.20 -25.21 -4.80
CA SER A 171 35.22 -26.29 -4.66
C SER A 171 34.59 -26.71 -6.01
N LEU A 172 34.50 -25.81 -6.98
CA LEU A 172 34.14 -26.16 -8.35
C LEU A 172 35.09 -27.17 -8.97
N PHE A 173 36.33 -27.22 -8.50
CA PHE A 173 37.33 -28.26 -8.87
C PHE A 173 37.18 -29.57 -8.09
N LEU A 174 36.54 -29.57 -6.91
CA LEU A 174 36.51 -30.71 -5.98
C LEU A 174 35.11 -31.19 -5.58
N LEU A 175 34.02 -30.68 -6.18
CA LEU A 175 32.62 -31.05 -5.87
C LEU A 175 32.26 -31.00 -4.36
N SER A 176 32.76 -30.00 -3.63
CA SER A 176 32.50 -29.89 -2.18
C SER A 176 31.24 -29.07 -1.86
N PRO A 177 30.28 -29.59 -1.07
CA PRO A 177 29.05 -28.88 -0.67
C PRO A 177 29.27 -27.80 0.44
N ILE A 178 30.53 -27.57 0.85
CA ILE A 178 30.86 -26.74 2.03
C ILE A 178 30.84 -25.22 1.71
N ALA A 179 31.02 -24.82 0.44
CA ALA A 179 31.20 -23.44 0.10
C ALA A 179 29.88 -22.61 0.05
N THR A 180 28.75 -23.26 -0.21
CA THR A 180 27.46 -22.57 -0.32
C THR A 180 26.94 -22.04 1.02
N PRO A 181 26.95 -22.81 2.11
CA PRO A 181 26.60 -22.30 3.44
C PRO A 181 27.50 -21.14 3.88
N CYS A 182 28.80 -21.22 3.65
CA CYS A 182 29.75 -20.16 3.99
C CYS A 182 29.41 -18.82 3.30
N MET A 183 29.02 -18.84 2.04
CA MET A 183 28.62 -17.61 1.34
C MET A 183 27.32 -17.04 1.86
N THR A 184 26.34 -17.86 2.16
CA THR A 184 25.05 -17.45 2.70
C THR A 184 25.23 -16.76 4.05
N ASP A 185 26.01 -17.36 4.95
CA ASP A 185 26.31 -16.79 6.26
C ASP A 185 27.09 -15.49 6.15
N ALA A 186 28.15 -15.43 5.33
CA ALA A 186 28.95 -14.23 5.14
C ALA A 186 28.16 -13.04 4.58
N ILE A 187 27.22 -13.27 3.69
CA ILE A 187 26.36 -12.21 3.14
C ILE A 187 25.30 -11.81 4.18
N GLY A 188 24.72 -12.79 4.86
CA GLY A 188 23.75 -12.56 5.92
C GLY A 188 24.32 -11.69 7.04
N ASP A 189 25.52 -12.02 7.52
CA ASP A 189 26.21 -11.27 8.57
C ASP A 189 26.47 -9.80 8.18
N VAL A 190 26.91 -9.54 6.94
CA VAL A 190 27.14 -8.16 6.44
C VAL A 190 25.84 -7.35 6.41
N ILE A 191 24.75 -7.96 5.96
CA ILE A 191 23.44 -7.28 5.93
C ILE A 191 22.95 -7.01 7.35
N MET A 192 23.10 -7.98 8.25
CA MET A 192 22.70 -7.83 9.65
C MET A 192 23.49 -6.75 10.39
N GLU A 193 24.79 -6.62 10.13
CA GLU A 193 25.63 -5.54 10.69
C GLU A 193 25.10 -4.15 10.31
N GLU A 194 24.75 -3.93 9.04
CA GLU A 194 24.18 -2.67 8.59
C GLU A 194 22.75 -2.45 9.16
N VAL A 195 21.96 -3.48 9.29
CA VAL A 195 20.62 -3.41 9.92
C VAL A 195 20.76 -3.00 11.39
N GLU A 196 21.65 -3.62 12.16
CA GLU A 196 21.91 -3.31 13.58
C GLU A 196 22.43 -1.87 13.78
N LYS A 197 23.12 -1.31 12.80
CA LYS A 197 23.58 0.08 12.82
C LYS A 197 22.46 1.08 12.60
N GLU A 198 21.52 0.81 11.70
CA GLU A 198 20.47 1.76 11.33
C GLU A 198 19.21 1.67 12.22
N MET A 199 18.85 0.50 12.71
CA MET A 199 17.66 0.30 13.56
C MET A 199 17.58 1.21 14.79
N PRO A 200 18.67 1.50 15.54
CA PRO A 200 18.64 2.44 16.66
C PRO A 200 18.17 3.83 16.27
N HIS A 201 18.63 4.34 15.14
CA HIS A 201 18.24 5.66 14.64
C HIS A 201 16.76 5.69 14.23
N MET A 202 16.27 4.61 13.64
CA MET A 202 14.86 4.49 13.27
C MET A 202 13.96 4.46 14.50
N VAL A 203 14.30 3.70 15.54
CA VAL A 203 13.53 3.63 16.80
C VAL A 203 13.50 5.00 17.50
N GLN A 204 14.63 5.70 17.57
CA GLN A 204 14.72 7.04 18.17
C GLN A 204 13.87 8.06 17.40
N ALA A 205 14.00 8.11 16.08
CA ALA A 205 13.22 9.01 15.24
C ALA A 205 11.72 8.74 15.39
N LEU A 206 11.32 7.46 15.37
CA LEU A 206 9.93 7.06 15.48
C LEU A 206 9.30 7.50 16.81
N VAL A 207 10.01 7.35 17.93
CA VAL A 207 9.49 7.76 19.24
C VAL A 207 9.52 9.29 19.39
N ALA A 208 10.50 9.97 18.80
CA ALA A 208 10.52 11.44 18.75
C ALA A 208 9.32 11.99 17.95
N ASP A 209 8.97 11.37 16.81
CA ASP A 209 7.78 11.73 16.04
C ASP A 209 6.50 11.55 16.88
N VAL A 210 6.39 10.43 17.62
CA VAL A 210 5.28 10.20 18.55
C VAL A 210 5.21 11.26 19.66
N GLN A 211 6.34 11.66 20.23
CA GLN A 211 6.38 12.67 21.31
C GLN A 211 5.96 14.06 20.82
N THR A 212 6.18 14.37 19.56
CA THR A 212 5.81 15.64 18.93
C THR A 212 4.42 15.63 18.32
N ASP A 213 3.75 14.47 18.21
CA ASP A 213 2.40 14.38 17.67
C ASP A 213 1.40 15.12 18.56
N GLY A 214 0.69 16.09 17.96
CA GLY A 214 -0.27 16.94 18.67
C GLY A 214 -1.43 16.18 19.31
N ARG A 215 -1.78 14.99 18.82
CA ARG A 215 -2.84 14.12 19.36
C ARG A 215 -2.37 13.45 20.65
N VAL A 216 -1.14 12.96 20.67
CA VAL A 216 -0.50 12.43 21.87
C VAL A 216 -0.41 13.51 22.93
N ALA A 217 0.03 14.72 22.57
CA ALA A 217 0.11 15.87 23.47
C ALA A 217 -1.27 16.28 24.00
N ALA A 218 -2.32 16.24 23.18
CA ALA A 218 -3.71 16.54 23.59
C ALA A 218 -4.26 15.48 24.55
N TYR A 219 -4.02 14.19 24.26
CA TYR A 219 -4.41 13.07 25.11
C TYR A 219 -3.76 13.19 26.50
N ILE A 220 -2.49 13.49 26.54
CA ILE A 220 -1.71 13.67 27.75
C ILE A 220 -2.24 14.83 28.61
N LYS A 221 -2.59 15.97 28.01
CA LYS A 221 -3.14 17.15 28.72
C LYS A 221 -4.55 16.90 29.26
N GLY A 222 -5.35 16.04 28.61
CA GLY A 222 -6.73 15.73 29.02
C GLY A 222 -6.86 14.77 30.19
N GLY A 223 -5.81 14.07 30.60
CA GLY A 223 -5.80 13.07 31.66
C GLY A 223 -6.53 11.76 31.30
N ALA A 224 -6.05 10.62 31.79
CA ALA A 224 -6.68 9.29 31.64
C ALA A 224 -7.96 9.14 32.48
N GLY A 225 -8.94 10.01 32.34
CA GLY A 225 -10.18 10.02 33.10
C GLY A 225 -11.00 11.27 32.85
N GLY A 226 -10.54 12.16 32.00
CA GLY A 226 -11.33 13.24 31.46
C GLY A 226 -12.57 12.66 30.81
N GLN A 227 -13.77 13.08 31.32
CA GLN A 227 -15.07 12.80 30.74
C GLN A 227 -14.94 12.63 29.24
N ALA A 228 -15.60 11.60 28.74
CA ALA A 228 -15.84 11.50 27.29
C ALA A 228 -16.09 12.91 26.80
N VAL A 229 -15.08 13.52 26.20
CA VAL A 229 -15.27 14.73 25.41
C VAL A 229 -16.28 14.27 24.41
N ALA A 230 -17.51 14.75 24.58
CA ALA A 230 -18.63 14.45 23.73
C ALA A 230 -18.06 14.38 22.31
N SER A 231 -18.21 13.25 21.66
CA SER A 231 -17.73 12.89 20.36
C SER A 231 -17.36 14.13 19.51
N VAL A 232 -16.25 14.73 19.81
CA VAL A 232 -15.51 15.44 18.81
C VAL A 232 -15.05 14.29 17.95
N SER A 233 -15.72 14.09 16.83
CA SER A 233 -15.14 13.40 15.71
C SER A 233 -13.71 13.90 15.64
N VAL A 234 -12.75 13.12 16.14
CA VAL A 234 -11.34 13.42 15.91
C VAL A 234 -11.20 13.18 14.42
N VAL A 235 -11.46 14.25 13.69
CA VAL A 235 -11.06 14.34 12.29
C VAL A 235 -9.56 14.03 12.34
N PRO A 236 -9.09 12.94 11.76
CA PRO A 236 -7.66 12.68 11.66
C PRO A 236 -7.06 13.99 11.17
N THR A 237 -5.99 14.47 11.82
CA THR A 237 -5.31 15.67 11.29
C THR A 237 -5.00 15.33 9.83
N PRO A 238 -5.55 16.09 8.87
CA PRO A 238 -5.43 15.70 7.47
C PRO A 238 -3.96 15.58 7.13
N THR A 239 -3.52 14.41 6.76
CA THR A 239 -2.16 14.21 6.21
C THR A 239 -2.06 14.81 4.81
N SER A 240 -3.22 15.07 4.22
CA SER A 240 -3.37 15.69 2.91
C SER A 240 -4.47 16.75 2.94
N ASP A 241 -4.32 17.77 2.11
CA ASP A 241 -5.32 18.84 1.94
C ASP A 241 -6.63 18.32 1.34
N VAL A 242 -6.66 17.10 0.81
CA VAL A 242 -7.89 16.44 0.31
C VAL A 242 -8.53 15.49 1.32
N ASP A 243 -7.93 15.26 2.48
CA ASP A 243 -8.51 14.36 3.51
C ASP A 243 -9.77 14.95 4.17
N THR A 244 -10.00 16.24 4.01
CA THR A 244 -11.19 16.91 4.52
C THR A 244 -12.14 17.26 3.39
N VAL A 245 -13.39 16.81 3.49
CA VAL A 245 -14.45 17.23 2.56
C VAL A 245 -14.83 18.66 2.86
N LEU A 246 -14.54 19.60 1.94
CA LEU A 246 -14.76 21.03 2.15
C LEU A 246 -16.22 21.45 2.02
N THR A 247 -16.99 20.75 1.20
CA THR A 247 -18.38 21.06 0.92
C THR A 247 -19.28 19.92 1.35
N ILE A 248 -20.21 20.18 2.26
CA ILE A 248 -21.23 19.21 2.65
C ILE A 248 -22.49 19.57 1.85
N VAL A 249 -22.99 18.60 1.08
CA VAL A 249 -24.18 18.77 0.26
C VAL A 249 -25.35 17.95 0.80
N PRO A 250 -26.61 18.38 0.59
CA PRO A 250 -27.76 17.60 1.00
C PRO A 250 -27.84 16.28 0.20
N PRO A 251 -28.55 15.26 0.71
CA PRO A 251 -28.77 14.02 -0.01
C PRO A 251 -29.35 14.26 -1.39
N ARG A 252 -28.92 13.45 -2.36
CA ARG A 252 -29.43 13.52 -3.74
C ARG A 252 -30.94 13.27 -3.78
N LYS A 253 -31.62 13.97 -4.69
CA LYS A 253 -33.07 13.82 -4.90
C LYS A 253 -33.47 12.40 -5.40
N ARG A 254 -32.55 11.72 -6.11
CA ARG A 254 -32.70 10.33 -6.55
C ARG A 254 -31.65 9.47 -5.90
N PRO A 255 -31.94 8.21 -5.62
CA PRO A 255 -30.95 7.31 -5.04
C PRO A 255 -29.68 7.23 -5.89
N ALA A 256 -28.56 7.13 -5.19
CA ALA A 256 -27.28 6.89 -5.79
C ALA A 256 -26.57 5.81 -4.97
N TYR A 257 -25.95 4.86 -5.65
CA TYR A 257 -25.30 3.70 -5.04
C TYR A 257 -23.82 3.70 -5.36
N ALA A 258 -23.01 3.26 -4.42
CA ALA A 258 -21.57 3.16 -4.66
C ALA A 258 -20.99 1.88 -4.07
N VAL A 259 -19.99 1.34 -4.77
CA VAL A 259 -19.09 0.31 -4.26
C VAL A 259 -17.67 0.86 -4.34
N VAL A 260 -17.07 1.04 -3.18
CA VAL A 260 -15.75 1.62 -2.99
C VAL A 260 -14.81 0.55 -2.48
N VAL A 261 -13.76 0.26 -3.23
CA VAL A 261 -12.82 -0.82 -2.93
C VAL A 261 -11.42 -0.25 -2.77
N GLY A 262 -10.78 -0.54 -1.63
CA GLY A 262 -9.39 -0.19 -1.35
C GLY A 262 -8.62 -1.36 -0.79
N ILE A 263 -7.61 -1.83 -1.52
CA ILE A 263 -6.79 -2.97 -1.10
C ILE A 263 -5.34 -2.52 -1.06
N GLU A 264 -4.86 -2.26 0.14
CA GLU A 264 -3.48 -1.89 0.40
C GLU A 264 -2.62 -3.11 0.73
N GLN A 265 -3.20 -4.09 1.45
CA GLN A 265 -2.54 -5.31 1.88
C GLN A 265 -3.21 -6.53 1.26
N TYR A 266 -2.41 -7.54 0.89
CA TYR A 266 -2.86 -8.75 0.22
C TYR A 266 -2.47 -10.00 0.99
N ARG A 267 -3.35 -11.02 1.00
CA ARG A 267 -3.12 -12.29 1.70
C ARG A 267 -1.86 -13.02 1.22
N GLN A 268 -1.57 -12.95 -0.08
CA GLN A 268 -0.49 -13.70 -0.72
C GLN A 268 0.88 -13.00 -0.61
N GLY A 269 1.05 -12.03 0.30
CA GLY A 269 2.33 -11.33 0.47
C GLY A 269 2.75 -10.51 -0.77
N LEU A 270 1.80 -10.04 -1.57
CA LEU A 270 2.07 -9.13 -2.67
C LEU A 270 2.58 -7.79 -2.13
N PRO A 271 3.36 -7.03 -2.91
CA PRO A 271 3.73 -5.67 -2.53
C PRO A 271 2.50 -4.86 -2.11
N LYS A 272 2.65 -3.96 -1.15
CA LYS A 272 1.55 -3.09 -0.75
C LYS A 272 1.18 -2.15 -1.90
N ALA A 273 -0.11 -1.91 -2.09
CA ALA A 273 -0.59 -0.80 -2.90
C ALA A 273 -0.78 0.40 -1.94
N ASP A 274 0.30 1.13 -1.69
CA ASP A 274 0.36 2.18 -0.68
C ASP A 274 -0.82 3.16 -0.77
N PHE A 275 -1.43 3.44 0.40
CA PHE A 275 -2.58 4.33 0.60
C PHE A 275 -3.89 3.89 -0.06
N ALA A 276 -3.99 2.69 -0.65
CA ALA A 276 -5.22 2.28 -1.32
C ALA A 276 -6.43 2.15 -0.37
N ASP A 277 -6.20 1.70 0.86
CA ASP A 277 -7.24 1.65 1.91
C ASP A 277 -7.63 3.06 2.38
N HIS A 278 -6.65 3.95 2.58
CA HIS A 278 -6.87 5.35 2.92
C HIS A 278 -7.68 6.05 1.82
N ASP A 279 -7.26 5.93 0.57
CA ASP A 279 -7.94 6.46 -0.61
C ASP A 279 -9.43 6.08 -0.65
N ALA A 280 -9.71 4.80 -0.42
CA ALA A 280 -11.09 4.29 -0.43
C ALA A 280 -11.94 4.88 0.71
N ARG A 281 -11.38 5.06 1.90
CA ARG A 281 -12.08 5.69 3.04
C ARG A 281 -12.39 7.15 2.75
N ILE A 282 -11.43 7.91 2.24
CA ILE A 282 -11.63 9.31 1.86
C ILE A 282 -12.62 9.42 0.70
N MET A 283 -12.51 8.57 -0.33
CA MET A 283 -13.48 8.53 -1.43
C MET A 283 -14.91 8.28 -0.93
N ARG A 284 -15.10 7.33 -0.01
CA ARG A 284 -16.40 7.11 0.64
C ARG A 284 -16.92 8.37 1.31
N ASP A 285 -16.07 9.07 2.05
CA ASP A 285 -16.46 10.31 2.73
C ASP A 285 -16.85 11.41 1.74
N TYR A 286 -16.15 11.54 0.61
CA TYR A 286 -16.54 12.45 -0.47
C TYR A 286 -17.88 12.08 -1.10
N LEU A 287 -18.12 10.77 -1.34
CA LEU A 287 -19.42 10.33 -1.87
C LEU A 287 -20.57 10.69 -0.93
N VAL A 288 -20.42 10.40 0.36
CA VAL A 288 -21.47 10.65 1.36
C VAL A 288 -21.64 12.15 1.64
N LYS A 289 -20.56 12.85 2.00
CA LYS A 289 -20.61 14.22 2.48
C LYS A 289 -20.57 15.25 1.33
N GLY A 290 -19.74 15.00 0.33
CA GLY A 290 -19.49 15.92 -0.78
C GLY A 290 -20.40 15.73 -1.99
N LEU A 291 -20.86 14.51 -2.26
CA LEU A 291 -21.69 14.18 -3.43
C LEU A 291 -23.12 13.77 -3.07
N GLY A 292 -23.48 13.76 -1.78
CA GLY A 292 -24.83 13.53 -1.28
C GLY A 292 -25.37 12.12 -1.46
N TYR A 293 -24.50 11.11 -1.51
CA TYR A 293 -24.91 9.70 -1.44
C TYR A 293 -25.41 9.38 -0.03
N GLN A 294 -26.47 8.61 0.08
CA GLN A 294 -26.91 8.11 1.40
C GLN A 294 -25.91 7.06 1.91
N GLU A 295 -25.54 7.14 3.19
CA GLU A 295 -24.47 6.30 3.75
C GLU A 295 -24.76 4.80 3.61
N GLU A 296 -26.02 4.38 3.78
CA GLU A 296 -26.49 3.01 3.59
C GLU A 296 -26.39 2.51 2.14
N ASN A 297 -26.22 3.41 1.18
CA ASN A 297 -26.06 3.11 -0.24
C ASN A 297 -24.60 3.11 -0.69
N VAL A 298 -23.64 3.31 0.24
CA VAL A 298 -22.20 3.31 -0.05
C VAL A 298 -21.53 2.12 0.65
N VAL A 299 -21.12 1.14 -0.12
CA VAL A 299 -20.38 -0.03 0.37
C VAL A 299 -18.89 0.26 0.33
N LEU A 300 -18.20 0.08 1.46
CA LEU A 300 -16.74 0.13 1.54
C LEU A 300 -16.18 -1.28 1.74
N LEU A 301 -15.39 -1.73 0.78
CA LEU A 301 -14.61 -2.95 0.83
C LEU A 301 -13.13 -2.59 1.03
N SER A 302 -12.61 -2.88 2.19
CA SER A 302 -11.27 -2.50 2.64
C SER A 302 -10.46 -3.75 2.97
N ASN A 303 -9.28 -3.91 2.39
CA ASN A 303 -8.35 -5.00 2.64
C ASN A 303 -9.03 -6.39 2.69
N ASP A 304 -9.01 -7.06 3.84
CA ASP A 304 -9.56 -8.42 4.06
C ASP A 304 -11.06 -8.58 3.76
N ARG A 305 -11.79 -7.46 3.66
CA ARG A 305 -13.19 -7.43 3.24
C ARG A 305 -13.38 -7.22 1.74
N ALA A 306 -12.30 -7.20 0.97
CA ALA A 306 -12.31 -7.04 -0.48
C ALA A 306 -11.87 -8.34 -1.19
N THR A 307 -12.41 -9.48 -0.77
CA THR A 307 -12.17 -10.77 -1.42
C THR A 307 -12.87 -10.83 -2.77
N LYS A 308 -12.48 -11.81 -3.61
CA LYS A 308 -13.17 -12.05 -4.90
C LYS A 308 -14.68 -12.28 -4.69
N THR A 309 -15.05 -13.07 -3.67
CA THR A 309 -16.45 -13.35 -3.35
C THR A 309 -17.19 -12.08 -2.91
N ASP A 310 -16.55 -11.18 -2.16
CA ASP A 310 -17.17 -9.90 -1.81
C ASP A 310 -17.38 -9.02 -3.04
N MET A 311 -16.41 -8.96 -3.96
CA MET A 311 -16.58 -8.24 -5.23
C MET A 311 -17.75 -8.81 -6.04
N GLU A 312 -17.84 -10.14 -6.21
CA GLU A 312 -18.95 -10.78 -6.90
C GLU A 312 -20.30 -10.49 -6.21
N LYS A 313 -20.34 -10.54 -4.88
CA LYS A 313 -21.54 -10.22 -4.11
C LYS A 313 -22.01 -8.78 -4.37
N TYR A 314 -21.12 -7.81 -4.27
CA TYR A 314 -21.51 -6.40 -4.32
C TYR A 314 -21.70 -5.90 -5.76
N PHE A 315 -20.86 -6.27 -6.70
CA PHE A 315 -21.01 -5.86 -8.10
C PHE A 315 -22.13 -6.59 -8.84
N GLU A 316 -22.38 -7.86 -8.52
CA GLU A 316 -23.27 -8.69 -9.33
C GLU A 316 -24.61 -9.01 -8.69
N LYS A 317 -24.74 -8.82 -7.38
CA LYS A 317 -25.97 -9.09 -6.65
C LYS A 317 -26.53 -7.86 -5.94
N TRP A 318 -25.69 -7.21 -5.12
CA TRP A 318 -26.15 -6.08 -4.32
C TRP A 318 -26.57 -4.89 -5.20
N LEU A 319 -25.75 -4.47 -6.16
CA LEU A 319 -26.12 -3.40 -7.10
C LEU A 319 -27.36 -3.77 -7.91
N VAL A 320 -27.42 -5.00 -8.43
CA VAL A 320 -28.57 -5.47 -9.24
C VAL A 320 -29.89 -5.44 -8.46
N ASN A 321 -29.84 -5.72 -7.15
CA ASN A 321 -31.01 -5.74 -6.28
C ASN A 321 -31.42 -4.37 -5.74
N ARG A 322 -30.61 -3.33 -5.93
CA ARG A 322 -30.82 -2.01 -5.32
C ARG A 322 -31.05 -0.90 -6.34
N VAL A 323 -30.43 -1.03 -7.51
CA VAL A 323 -30.43 0.04 -8.52
C VAL A 323 -31.68 -0.04 -9.38
N ASP A 324 -32.44 1.06 -9.40
CA ASP A 324 -33.64 1.22 -10.22
C ASP A 324 -33.39 2.19 -11.39
N GLN A 325 -34.42 2.32 -12.26
CA GLN A 325 -34.35 3.21 -13.41
C GLN A 325 -34.24 4.67 -12.98
N GLY A 326 -33.17 5.32 -13.46
CA GLY A 326 -32.89 6.72 -13.17
C GLY A 326 -31.92 6.97 -12.02
N ASP A 327 -31.48 5.91 -11.34
CA ASP A 327 -30.45 5.98 -10.30
C ASP A 327 -29.05 6.18 -10.87
N SER A 328 -28.12 6.67 -10.05
CA SER A 328 -26.71 6.82 -10.40
C SER A 328 -25.88 5.77 -9.67
N VAL A 329 -24.82 5.27 -10.32
CA VAL A 329 -23.88 4.30 -9.72
C VAL A 329 -22.46 4.81 -9.81
N PHE A 330 -21.70 4.68 -8.70
CA PHE A 330 -20.28 4.98 -8.65
C PHE A 330 -19.50 3.74 -8.20
N VAL A 331 -18.46 3.40 -8.95
CA VAL A 331 -17.52 2.33 -8.57
C VAL A 331 -16.14 2.92 -8.45
N TYR A 332 -15.51 2.70 -7.32
CA TYR A 332 -14.12 3.09 -7.08
C TYR A 332 -13.27 1.87 -6.77
N PHE A 333 -12.09 1.83 -7.35
CA PHE A 333 -11.09 0.84 -7.02
C PHE A 333 -9.70 1.49 -6.89
N SER A 334 -9.03 1.23 -5.77
CA SER A 334 -7.62 1.51 -5.54
C SER A 334 -6.93 0.25 -5.04
N GLY A 335 -5.86 -0.17 -5.73
CA GLY A 335 -5.16 -1.41 -5.44
C GLY A 335 -4.41 -1.97 -6.63
N HIS A 336 -4.01 -3.23 -6.57
CA HIS A 336 -3.31 -3.88 -7.68
C HIS A 336 -4.24 -4.35 -8.78
N GLY A 337 -3.82 -4.09 -10.01
CA GLY A 337 -4.32 -4.78 -11.20
C GLY A 337 -3.31 -5.80 -11.69
N ALA A 338 -3.75 -6.76 -12.48
CA ALA A 338 -2.89 -7.73 -13.13
C ALA A 338 -3.42 -8.07 -14.53
N PRO A 339 -2.53 -8.22 -15.53
CA PRO A 339 -2.90 -8.81 -16.81
C PRO A 339 -2.87 -10.33 -16.74
N ASN A 340 -3.76 -10.99 -17.44
CA ASN A 340 -3.59 -12.39 -17.75
C ASN A 340 -2.51 -12.54 -18.86
N PRO A 341 -1.38 -13.19 -18.60
CA PRO A 341 -0.28 -13.26 -19.57
C PRO A 341 -0.60 -14.06 -20.81
N LYS A 342 -1.67 -14.87 -20.81
CA LYS A 342 -2.10 -15.70 -21.96
C LYS A 342 -3.12 -14.98 -22.84
N THR A 343 -4.09 -14.28 -22.22
CA THR A 343 -5.22 -13.68 -22.94
C THR A 343 -5.08 -12.17 -23.11
N GLY A 344 -4.23 -11.51 -22.30
CA GLY A 344 -4.13 -10.05 -22.25
C GLY A 344 -5.31 -9.39 -21.54
N GLU A 345 -6.21 -10.15 -20.92
CA GLU A 345 -7.33 -9.58 -20.16
C GLU A 345 -6.86 -8.95 -18.86
N ALA A 346 -7.48 -7.84 -18.49
CA ALA A 346 -7.20 -7.10 -17.25
C ALA A 346 -8.06 -7.60 -16.10
N TYR A 347 -7.44 -7.75 -14.94
CA TYR A 347 -8.08 -8.20 -13.71
C TYR A 347 -7.81 -7.25 -12.57
N ILE A 348 -8.81 -6.97 -11.76
CA ILE A 348 -8.64 -6.50 -10.39
C ILE A 348 -8.07 -7.66 -9.58
N VAL A 349 -7.03 -7.41 -8.78
CA VAL A 349 -6.51 -8.39 -7.82
C VAL A 349 -7.26 -8.22 -6.50
N PRO A 350 -8.11 -9.17 -6.10
CA PRO A 350 -8.77 -9.13 -4.79
C PRO A 350 -7.78 -9.35 -3.65
N TYR A 351 -8.19 -9.12 -2.42
CA TYR A 351 -7.38 -9.37 -1.23
C TYR A 351 -6.80 -10.79 -1.17
N ASP A 352 -7.59 -11.78 -1.58
CA ASP A 352 -7.24 -13.20 -1.64
C ASP A 352 -6.72 -13.64 -3.03
N GLY A 353 -6.47 -12.68 -3.93
CA GLY A 353 -6.02 -12.93 -5.29
C GLY A 353 -4.57 -13.37 -5.38
N ASP A 354 -4.28 -14.27 -6.32
CA ASP A 354 -2.94 -14.75 -6.67
C ASP A 354 -2.67 -14.46 -8.15
N PRO A 355 -1.71 -13.57 -8.47
CA PRO A 355 -1.37 -13.25 -9.86
C PRO A 355 -0.89 -14.45 -10.69
N ALA A 356 -0.38 -15.51 -10.05
CA ALA A 356 0.01 -16.74 -10.76
C ALA A 356 -1.21 -17.53 -11.28
N TYR A 357 -2.37 -17.32 -10.65
CA TYR A 357 -3.65 -17.95 -10.99
C TYR A 357 -4.73 -16.88 -11.21
N ILE A 358 -4.38 -15.80 -11.89
CA ILE A 358 -5.24 -14.60 -12.01
C ILE A 358 -6.57 -14.88 -12.70
N ASP A 359 -6.60 -15.81 -13.64
CA ASP A 359 -7.82 -16.27 -14.33
C ASP A 359 -8.85 -16.90 -13.38
N THR A 360 -8.37 -17.51 -12.29
CA THR A 360 -9.21 -18.16 -11.26
C THR A 360 -9.45 -17.25 -10.07
N THR A 361 -8.45 -16.53 -9.61
CA THR A 361 -8.47 -15.77 -8.35
C THR A 361 -8.74 -14.28 -8.52
N GLY A 362 -8.49 -13.73 -9.70
CA GLY A 362 -8.77 -12.34 -10.02
C GLY A 362 -10.24 -12.05 -10.36
N TYR A 363 -10.62 -10.78 -10.33
CA TYR A 363 -11.94 -10.32 -10.80
C TYR A 363 -11.76 -9.61 -12.16
N PRO A 364 -12.28 -10.18 -13.29
CA PRO A 364 -12.05 -9.62 -14.61
C PRO A 364 -12.69 -8.23 -14.77
N LEU A 365 -11.96 -7.23 -15.28
CA LEU A 365 -12.55 -5.92 -15.61
C LEU A 365 -13.67 -6.02 -16.63
N LYS A 366 -13.52 -6.89 -17.62
CA LYS A 366 -14.57 -7.16 -18.60
C LYS A 366 -15.89 -7.59 -17.92
N ARG A 367 -15.80 -8.50 -16.95
CA ARG A 367 -16.97 -8.97 -16.18
C ARG A 367 -17.59 -7.82 -15.36
N LEU A 368 -16.76 -6.94 -14.75
CA LEU A 368 -17.24 -5.75 -14.06
C LEU A 368 -18.10 -4.90 -15.00
N TYR A 369 -17.56 -4.55 -16.16
CA TYR A 369 -18.28 -3.69 -17.12
C TYR A 369 -19.55 -4.34 -17.64
N GLU A 370 -19.53 -5.65 -17.91
CA GLU A 370 -20.73 -6.42 -18.33
C GLU A 370 -21.83 -6.39 -17.26
N GLN A 371 -21.48 -6.49 -15.98
CA GLN A 371 -22.46 -6.41 -14.90
C GLN A 371 -23.02 -4.99 -14.74
N LEU A 372 -22.15 -3.98 -14.78
CA LEU A 372 -22.57 -2.58 -14.70
C LEU A 372 -23.46 -2.17 -15.88
N ALA A 373 -23.21 -2.71 -17.07
CA ALA A 373 -24.02 -2.44 -18.26
C ALA A 373 -25.46 -2.97 -18.13
N LYS A 374 -25.69 -4.04 -17.37
CA LYS A 374 -27.03 -4.65 -17.13
C LYS A 374 -27.89 -3.84 -16.16
N LEU A 375 -27.30 -3.00 -15.32
CA LEU A 375 -28.04 -2.21 -14.33
C LEU A 375 -29.03 -1.28 -15.04
N PRO A 376 -30.23 -1.02 -14.51
CA PRO A 376 -31.16 -0.03 -15.07
C PRO A 376 -30.77 1.42 -14.77
N ALA A 377 -29.57 1.66 -14.27
CA ALA A 377 -29.06 2.96 -13.91
C ALA A 377 -29.10 3.96 -15.06
N LYS A 378 -29.31 5.24 -14.75
CA LYS A 378 -29.18 6.35 -15.67
C LYS A 378 -27.75 6.58 -16.14
N GLU A 379 -26.83 6.47 -15.20
CA GLU A 379 -25.41 6.73 -15.39
C GLU A 379 -24.57 5.90 -14.44
N VAL A 380 -23.38 5.49 -14.90
CA VAL A 380 -22.40 4.72 -14.12
C VAL A 380 -21.03 5.38 -14.29
N VAL A 381 -20.41 5.75 -13.19
CA VAL A 381 -19.03 6.25 -13.16
C VAL A 381 -18.13 5.22 -12.50
N VAL A 382 -17.03 4.89 -13.15
CA VAL A 382 -16.00 3.98 -12.63
C VAL A 382 -14.69 4.74 -12.55
N LEU A 383 -14.07 4.78 -11.37
CA LEU A 383 -12.75 5.38 -11.14
C LEU A 383 -11.77 4.28 -10.71
N LEU A 384 -10.71 4.08 -11.51
CA LEU A 384 -9.72 3.02 -11.30
C LEU A 384 -8.34 3.65 -11.05
N ASP A 385 -7.91 3.68 -9.80
CA ASP A 385 -6.54 4.05 -9.44
C ASP A 385 -5.66 2.80 -9.30
N SER A 386 -5.40 2.20 -10.45
CA SER A 386 -4.67 0.94 -10.59
C SER A 386 -3.96 0.86 -11.93
N CYS A 387 -2.91 0.05 -12.00
CA CYS A 387 -2.25 -0.36 -13.25
C CYS A 387 -2.62 -1.79 -13.61
N PHE A 388 -2.85 -2.03 -14.89
CA PHE A 388 -3.21 -3.36 -15.38
C PHE A 388 -2.17 -3.92 -16.36
N SER A 389 -1.05 -3.22 -16.57
CA SER A 389 -0.01 -3.58 -17.55
C SER A 389 1.01 -4.61 -17.06
N GLY A 390 1.14 -4.76 -15.74
CA GLY A 390 2.21 -5.55 -15.14
C GLY A 390 3.57 -4.84 -15.09
N ALA A 391 3.63 -3.55 -15.40
CA ALA A 391 4.88 -2.78 -15.47
C ALA A 391 5.38 -2.21 -14.13
N GLY A 392 4.87 -2.68 -13.00
CA GLY A 392 5.23 -2.18 -11.65
C GLY A 392 4.24 -1.17 -11.08
N GLY A 393 4.60 -0.45 -10.01
CA GLY A 393 3.68 0.42 -9.29
C GLY A 393 2.49 -0.36 -8.71
N ARG A 394 1.27 0.07 -9.05
CA ARG A 394 0.02 -0.63 -8.68
C ARG A 394 -0.36 -1.76 -9.63
N SER A 395 0.62 -2.48 -10.20
CA SER A 395 0.40 -3.65 -11.03
C SER A 395 1.29 -4.81 -10.58
N VAL A 396 0.75 -6.01 -10.59
CA VAL A 396 1.45 -7.24 -10.23
C VAL A 396 1.39 -8.26 -11.35
N LEU A 397 2.47 -9.04 -11.49
CA LEU A 397 2.60 -10.09 -12.48
C LEU A 397 2.89 -11.43 -11.82
N ALA A 398 2.44 -12.51 -12.44
CA ALA A 398 2.93 -13.83 -12.10
C ALA A 398 4.45 -13.91 -12.29
N LYS A 399 5.14 -14.64 -11.40
CA LYS A 399 6.59 -14.82 -11.46
C LYS A 399 7.02 -15.31 -12.86
N GLY A 400 7.92 -14.58 -13.52
CA GLY A 400 8.43 -14.89 -14.85
C GLY A 400 7.57 -14.37 -16.03
N ALA A 401 6.43 -13.74 -15.78
CA ALA A 401 5.67 -13.10 -16.84
C ALA A 401 6.30 -11.75 -17.24
N ARG A 402 6.07 -11.34 -18.50
CA ARG A 402 6.53 -10.03 -19.00
C ARG A 402 5.41 -9.00 -18.93
N PRO A 403 5.72 -7.72 -18.65
CA PRO A 403 4.73 -6.65 -18.79
C PRO A 403 4.10 -6.64 -20.18
N MET A 404 2.80 -6.38 -20.23
CA MET A 404 2.03 -6.33 -21.48
C MET A 404 1.33 -4.98 -21.56
N GLY A 405 1.42 -4.32 -22.70
CA GLY A 405 0.61 -3.14 -22.99
C GLY A 405 -0.86 -3.55 -23.14
N LEU A 406 -1.69 -3.17 -22.18
CA LEU A 406 -3.13 -3.40 -22.23
C LEU A 406 -3.83 -2.16 -22.78
N SER A 407 -4.55 -2.34 -23.87
CA SER A 407 -5.52 -1.34 -24.32
C SER A 407 -6.79 -1.49 -23.48
N SER A 408 -7.01 -0.55 -22.55
CA SER A 408 -8.27 -0.43 -21.82
C SER A 408 -9.48 -0.22 -22.73
N GLU A 409 -9.24 0.24 -23.96
CA GLU A 409 -10.27 0.47 -24.99
C GLU A 409 -10.97 -0.82 -25.43
N LYS A 410 -10.29 -1.98 -25.44
CA LYS A 410 -10.91 -3.27 -25.79
C LYS A 410 -11.85 -3.82 -24.71
N ALA A 411 -11.77 -3.29 -23.49
CA ALA A 411 -12.63 -3.70 -22.38
C ALA A 411 -13.93 -2.88 -22.30
N MET A 412 -14.09 -1.85 -23.12
CA MET A 412 -15.29 -1.02 -23.11
C MET A 412 -16.47 -1.80 -23.67
N VAL A 413 -17.40 -2.08 -22.79
CA VAL A 413 -18.65 -2.78 -23.12
C VAL A 413 -19.65 -1.80 -23.72
N ALA A 414 -20.33 -2.26 -24.76
CA ALA A 414 -21.50 -1.65 -25.37
C ALA A 414 -22.64 -1.51 -24.34
N GLY A 415 -22.63 -0.48 -23.54
CA GLY A 415 -23.65 -0.21 -22.53
C GLY A 415 -24.08 1.26 -22.43
N GLY A 416 -23.53 2.14 -23.25
CA GLY A 416 -24.00 3.52 -23.49
C GLY A 416 -24.03 4.49 -22.30
N LYS A 417 -23.97 4.02 -21.05
CA LYS A 417 -24.19 4.79 -19.83
C LYS A 417 -23.02 4.80 -18.84
N THR A 418 -21.94 4.06 -19.17
CA THR A 418 -20.77 3.94 -18.30
C THR A 418 -19.63 4.84 -18.78
N ILE A 419 -19.08 5.63 -17.86
CA ILE A 419 -17.83 6.36 -18.04
C ILE A 419 -16.79 5.77 -17.09
N VAL A 420 -15.59 5.52 -17.61
CA VAL A 420 -14.46 5.01 -16.84
C VAL A 420 -13.34 6.04 -16.87
N MET A 421 -12.88 6.46 -15.68
CA MET A 421 -11.62 7.20 -15.53
C MET A 421 -10.58 6.25 -14.95
N ALA A 422 -9.50 6.00 -15.69
CA ALA A 422 -8.41 5.12 -15.30
C ALA A 422 -7.11 5.91 -15.08
N ALA A 423 -6.28 5.44 -14.15
CA ALA A 423 -5.06 6.14 -13.72
C ALA A 423 -4.01 6.25 -14.81
N SER A 424 -3.95 5.31 -15.74
CA SER A 424 -2.92 5.26 -16.79
C SER A 424 -3.42 4.53 -18.03
N SER A 425 -2.76 4.77 -19.15
CA SER A 425 -2.94 4.02 -20.37
C SER A 425 -1.99 2.82 -20.45
N GLY A 426 -2.45 1.74 -21.10
CA GLY A 426 -1.68 0.61 -21.60
C GLY A 426 -0.52 0.14 -20.74
N ASP A 427 0.67 0.58 -21.05
CA ASP A 427 1.96 0.17 -20.48
C ASP A 427 2.51 1.12 -19.39
N GLN A 428 1.76 2.16 -19.04
CA GLN A 428 2.18 3.14 -18.06
C GLN A 428 1.95 2.67 -16.62
N ILE A 429 2.70 3.29 -15.68
CA ILE A 429 2.66 2.98 -14.25
C ILE A 429 1.79 4.00 -13.52
N SER A 430 0.84 3.54 -12.69
CA SER A 430 0.14 4.40 -11.73
C SER A 430 1.03 4.63 -10.51
N SER A 431 1.32 5.89 -10.22
CA SER A 431 2.20 6.31 -9.14
C SER A 431 1.42 6.58 -7.85
N THR A 432 2.10 6.39 -6.74
CA THR A 432 1.66 6.82 -5.42
C THR A 432 2.20 8.23 -5.15
N TYR A 433 1.34 9.17 -4.73
CA TYR A 433 1.75 10.52 -4.35
C TYR A 433 2.13 10.54 -2.86
N THR A 434 3.35 10.09 -2.56
CA THR A 434 3.81 9.83 -1.19
C THR A 434 3.71 11.06 -0.28
N THR A 435 4.07 12.25 -0.78
CA THR A 435 4.00 13.51 0.00
C THR A 435 2.56 13.94 0.32
N LYS A 436 1.58 13.33 -0.34
CA LYS A 436 0.14 13.57 -0.12
C LYS A 436 -0.61 12.37 0.45
N SER A 437 0.08 11.26 0.67
CA SER A 437 -0.47 10.01 1.23
C SER A 437 -1.67 9.45 0.46
N HIS A 438 -1.63 9.57 -0.88
CA HIS A 438 -2.68 9.12 -1.80
C HIS A 438 -2.11 8.48 -3.05
N GLY A 439 -2.96 7.75 -3.79
CA GLY A 439 -2.71 7.51 -5.20
C GLY A 439 -2.75 8.81 -5.99
N LEU A 440 -1.89 8.91 -7.01
CA LEU A 440 -1.72 10.17 -7.74
C LEU A 440 -3.01 10.60 -8.48
N LEU A 441 -3.72 9.65 -9.09
CA LEU A 441 -5.03 9.91 -9.70
C LEU A 441 -6.05 10.33 -8.65
N THR A 442 -6.14 9.56 -7.55
CA THR A 442 -7.12 9.80 -6.48
C THR A 442 -6.93 11.18 -5.86
N TYR A 443 -5.70 11.57 -5.55
CA TYR A 443 -5.42 12.90 -5.01
C TYR A 443 -5.97 14.02 -5.90
N PHE A 444 -5.64 14.02 -7.20
CA PHE A 444 -6.10 15.07 -8.09
C PHE A 444 -7.60 14.98 -8.39
N PHE A 445 -8.18 13.79 -8.38
CA PHE A 445 -9.63 13.63 -8.48
C PHE A 445 -10.34 14.30 -7.29
N LEU A 446 -9.90 14.01 -6.07
CA LEU A 446 -10.45 14.62 -4.85
C LEU A 446 -10.21 16.12 -4.81
N LYS A 447 -9.01 16.58 -5.22
CA LYS A 447 -8.68 17.99 -5.31
C LYS A 447 -9.58 18.73 -6.29
N GLY A 448 -9.86 18.10 -7.42
CA GLY A 448 -10.82 18.63 -8.39
C GLY A 448 -12.24 18.73 -7.83
N LEU A 449 -12.70 17.74 -7.04
CA LEU A 449 -14.01 17.80 -6.37
C LEU A 449 -14.08 18.90 -5.29
N GLN A 450 -12.94 19.35 -4.75
CA GLN A 450 -12.89 20.50 -3.83
C GLN A 450 -13.11 21.86 -4.52
N GLY A 451 -13.28 21.87 -5.85
CA GLY A 451 -13.56 23.08 -6.63
C GLY A 451 -12.54 23.39 -7.73
N GLU A 452 -11.33 22.81 -7.67
CA GLU A 452 -10.31 23.02 -8.71
C GLU A 452 -10.73 22.46 -10.07
N GLY A 453 -11.70 21.52 -10.10
CA GLY A 453 -12.27 20.95 -11.31
C GLY A 453 -13.33 21.82 -11.98
N ASP A 454 -13.90 22.81 -11.28
CA ASP A 454 -14.86 23.80 -11.84
C ASP A 454 -14.10 24.88 -12.62
N GLN A 455 -13.71 24.57 -13.84
CA GLN A 455 -12.88 25.47 -14.66
C GLN A 455 -13.68 26.64 -15.26
N ASN A 456 -14.96 26.40 -15.55
CA ASN A 456 -15.86 27.44 -16.11
C ASN A 456 -16.50 28.29 -15.02
N LYS A 457 -16.35 27.93 -13.73
CA LYS A 457 -16.86 28.62 -12.54
C LYS A 457 -18.38 28.77 -12.51
N ASP A 458 -19.10 27.80 -13.03
CA ASP A 458 -20.57 27.78 -13.00
C ASP A 458 -21.14 27.16 -11.72
N GLY A 459 -20.26 26.58 -10.85
CA GLY A 459 -20.63 25.91 -9.61
C GLY A 459 -21.04 24.46 -9.81
N VAL A 460 -20.85 23.90 -11.00
CA VAL A 460 -21.10 22.50 -11.32
C VAL A 460 -19.78 21.85 -11.73
N ILE A 461 -19.50 20.66 -11.26
CA ILE A 461 -18.34 19.89 -11.71
C ILE A 461 -18.84 18.68 -12.49
N GLU A 462 -18.61 18.71 -13.79
CA GLU A 462 -18.90 17.60 -14.68
C GLU A 462 -17.66 16.69 -14.83
N ILE A 463 -17.89 15.39 -15.09
CA ILE A 463 -16.79 14.38 -15.17
C ILE A 463 -15.75 14.75 -16.25
N GLY A 464 -16.19 15.33 -17.36
CA GLY A 464 -15.30 15.77 -18.45
C GLY A 464 -14.43 16.96 -18.05
N GLU A 465 -15.03 17.93 -17.37
CA GLU A 465 -14.34 19.09 -16.84
C GLU A 465 -13.32 18.69 -15.76
N LEU A 466 -13.74 17.84 -14.83
CA LEU A 466 -12.86 17.24 -13.82
C LEU A 466 -11.68 16.50 -14.46
N PHE A 467 -11.92 15.73 -15.52
CA PHE A 467 -10.85 15.04 -16.24
C PHE A 467 -9.87 16.02 -16.89
N ASN A 468 -10.36 17.11 -17.49
CA ASN A 468 -9.52 18.14 -18.08
C ASN A 468 -8.61 18.84 -17.06
N TYR A 469 -9.06 18.94 -15.80
CA TYR A 469 -8.22 19.35 -14.68
C TYR A 469 -7.23 18.27 -14.25
N VAL A 470 -7.70 17.04 -14.01
CA VAL A 470 -6.94 15.95 -13.42
C VAL A 470 -5.77 15.52 -14.30
N LYS A 471 -6.02 15.28 -15.59
CA LYS A 471 -5.03 14.69 -16.50
C LYS A 471 -3.71 15.46 -16.55
N PRO A 472 -3.67 16.78 -16.83
CA PRO A 472 -2.40 17.52 -16.90
C PRO A 472 -1.67 17.59 -15.55
N GLN A 473 -2.40 17.57 -14.42
CA GLN A 473 -1.79 17.57 -13.10
C GLN A 473 -1.07 16.24 -12.83
N VAL A 474 -1.73 15.12 -13.09
CA VAL A 474 -1.15 13.78 -12.94
C VAL A 474 0.07 13.61 -13.83
N GLU A 475 -0.03 13.95 -15.12
CA GLU A 475 1.09 13.86 -16.08
C GLU A 475 2.29 14.70 -15.65
N ARG A 476 2.03 15.91 -15.12
CA ARG A 476 3.08 16.83 -14.67
C ARG A 476 3.81 16.27 -13.46
N VAL A 477 3.10 15.79 -12.43
CA VAL A 477 3.69 15.30 -11.19
C VAL A 477 4.39 13.97 -11.45
N ALA A 478 3.80 13.06 -12.23
CA ALA A 478 4.44 11.80 -12.61
C ALA A 478 5.81 12.01 -13.27
N ARG A 479 5.91 12.97 -14.19
CA ARG A 479 7.19 13.30 -14.85
C ARG A 479 8.19 13.99 -13.92
N ARG A 480 7.73 14.94 -13.10
CA ARG A 480 8.64 15.77 -12.29
C ARG A 480 9.16 15.07 -11.05
N GLU A 481 8.31 14.32 -10.35
CA GLU A 481 8.62 13.75 -9.04
C GLU A 481 9.02 12.26 -9.14
N TYR A 482 8.49 11.54 -10.15
CA TYR A 482 8.69 10.09 -10.27
C TYR A 482 9.45 9.66 -11.52
N ASN A 483 9.84 10.61 -12.39
CA ASN A 483 10.47 10.33 -13.69
C ASN A 483 9.73 9.24 -14.48
N ASN A 484 8.40 9.28 -14.44
CA ASN A 484 7.48 8.30 -14.99
C ASN A 484 6.44 8.98 -15.88
N GLU A 485 5.94 8.24 -16.87
CA GLU A 485 4.79 8.66 -17.66
C GLU A 485 3.52 8.02 -17.08
N GLN A 486 2.58 8.85 -16.70
CA GLN A 486 1.25 8.45 -16.27
C GLN A 486 0.23 9.40 -16.88
N ALA A 487 -0.53 8.91 -17.84
CA ALA A 487 -1.55 9.68 -18.54
C ALA A 487 -2.94 9.08 -18.24
N PRO A 488 -3.74 9.70 -17.36
CA PRO A 488 -5.11 9.27 -17.11
C PRO A 488 -5.94 9.22 -18.39
N GLN A 489 -6.86 8.27 -18.44
CA GLN A 489 -7.77 8.05 -19.56
C GLN A 489 -9.21 8.25 -19.11
N LEU A 490 -10.01 8.87 -19.96
CA LEU A 490 -11.47 8.95 -19.80
C LEU A 490 -12.12 8.19 -20.95
N LEU A 491 -12.80 7.09 -20.62
CA LEU A 491 -13.35 6.15 -21.57
C LEU A 491 -14.89 6.14 -21.42
N GLY A 492 -15.60 6.18 -22.51
CA GLY A 492 -17.06 6.17 -22.54
C GLY A 492 -17.58 6.34 -23.97
N GLN A 493 -18.87 6.15 -24.15
CA GLN A 493 -19.47 6.50 -25.45
C GLN A 493 -19.48 8.03 -25.65
N GLU A 494 -19.25 8.46 -26.87
CA GLU A 494 -19.10 9.89 -27.21
C GLU A 494 -20.28 10.75 -26.75
N ASP A 495 -21.51 10.20 -26.85
CA ASP A 495 -22.73 10.89 -26.40
C ASP A 495 -22.75 11.10 -24.87
N MET A 496 -22.22 10.16 -24.09
CA MET A 496 -22.14 10.29 -22.62
C MET A 496 -21.04 11.26 -22.21
N LEU A 497 -19.90 11.25 -22.90
CA LEU A 497 -18.80 12.19 -22.67
C LEU A 497 -19.23 13.63 -23.01
N LYS A 498 -20.07 13.80 -24.05
CA LYS A 498 -20.63 15.11 -24.43
C LYS A 498 -21.75 15.60 -23.52
N LYS A 499 -22.57 14.69 -22.97
CA LYS A 499 -23.69 15.08 -22.08
C LYS A 499 -23.23 15.60 -20.72
N GLY A 500 -22.01 15.27 -20.29
CA GLY A 500 -21.49 15.58 -18.97
C GLY A 500 -22.28 14.88 -17.84
N ILE A 501 -21.60 14.04 -17.04
CA ILE A 501 -22.16 13.55 -15.79
C ILE A 501 -21.81 14.57 -14.71
N ARG A 502 -22.82 15.13 -14.05
CA ARG A 502 -22.63 16.09 -12.96
C ARG A 502 -22.29 15.33 -11.68
N LEU A 503 -21.10 15.56 -11.16
CA LEU A 503 -20.64 15.02 -9.89
C LEU A 503 -21.02 15.94 -8.73
N VAL A 504 -20.78 17.22 -8.86
CA VAL A 504 -21.09 18.27 -7.87
C VAL A 504 -22.04 19.28 -8.48
N GLU A 505 -23.09 19.64 -7.73
CA GLU A 505 -23.90 20.81 -8.01
C GLU A 505 -23.81 21.71 -6.77
N SER A 506 -23.12 22.84 -6.88
CA SER A 506 -23.15 23.85 -5.82
C SER A 506 -24.57 24.43 -5.76
N SER A 507 -25.20 24.31 -4.60
CA SER A 507 -26.34 25.19 -4.31
C SER A 507 -25.80 26.61 -4.20
N LYS A 508 -25.79 27.35 -5.30
CA LYS A 508 -25.67 28.80 -5.18
C LYS A 508 -26.79 29.29 -4.27
N PRO A 509 -26.46 30.14 -3.27
CA PRO A 509 -27.47 30.79 -2.43
C PRO A 509 -28.44 31.64 -3.25
#